data_1e7e4e1fbfeb11acfe17045cc41c3596
#
_entry.id   1e7e4e1fbfeb11acfe17045cc41c3596
#
_cell.length_a   1.000
_cell.length_b   1.000
_cell.length_c   1.000
_cell.angle_alpha   90.00
_cell.angle_beta   90.00
_cell.angle_gamma   90.00
#
_symmetry.space_group_name_H-M   'P 1'
#
loop_
_entity.id
_entity.type
_entity.pdbx_description
1 polymer ?
#
loop_
_entity_poly.entity_id
_entity_poly.type
_entity_poly.pdbx_seq_one_letter_code
_entity_poly.pdbx_strand_id
1 'polypeptide(L)'
;MNLLIVGAGKTGRRLALALSGRGYDVAVVDRDQSRLDLLGENFDGITVAGVPVDRDVLISAGCENADVACVITPEDNVNVMVTQLLRTDFQVETIYTRILDPSREAVFHKFGLHTICATRYEADHLLDLITKEDAQFSMLHFGSASVSFEEVRTDRHDWGLKPSQLYHRKNEMPFAVRRKGGRLFLTNAENLILSEGDSVIFAQIND
;
A
#
# COMPACT_ATOMS: atom_id res chain seq x y z
N MET A 1 -9.94 -14.32 -11.85
CA MET A 1 -8.80 -14.29 -10.91
C MET A 1 -9.33 -14.61 -9.54
N ASN A 2 -8.82 -15.67 -8.94
CA ASN A 2 -9.26 -16.21 -7.66
C ASN A 2 -8.42 -15.63 -6.52
N LEU A 3 -9.07 -15.05 -5.54
CA LEU A 3 -8.42 -14.35 -4.44
C LEU A 3 -8.80 -15.00 -3.11
N LEU A 4 -7.80 -15.30 -2.30
CA LEU A 4 -7.98 -15.80 -0.94
C LEU A 4 -7.62 -14.71 0.07
N ILE A 5 -8.55 -14.37 0.96
CA ILE A 5 -8.32 -13.43 2.05
C ILE A 5 -8.42 -14.20 3.37
N VAL A 6 -7.35 -14.21 4.14
CA VAL A 6 -7.29 -14.83 5.46
C VAL A 6 -7.32 -13.75 6.53
N GLY A 7 -8.45 -13.64 7.21
CA GLY A 7 -8.76 -12.63 8.22
C GLY A 7 -9.86 -11.67 7.78
N ALA A 8 -11.08 -11.82 8.37
CA ALA A 8 -12.24 -10.97 8.14
C ALA A 8 -12.32 -9.76 9.11
N GLY A 9 -11.19 -9.21 9.51
CA GLY A 9 -11.11 -7.95 10.23
C GLY A 9 -11.60 -6.76 9.37
N LYS A 10 -11.54 -5.54 9.90
CA LYS A 10 -11.98 -4.33 9.16
C LYS A 10 -11.31 -4.21 7.77
N THR A 11 -10.01 -4.45 7.69
CA THR A 11 -9.24 -4.41 6.44
C THR A 11 -9.66 -5.52 5.48
N GLY A 12 -9.77 -6.77 6.00
CA GLY A 12 -10.12 -7.93 5.18
C GLY A 12 -11.49 -7.81 4.54
N ARG A 13 -12.50 -7.42 5.32
CA ARG A 13 -13.85 -7.20 4.79
C ARG A 13 -13.90 -6.08 3.75
N ARG A 14 -13.22 -4.96 4.03
CA ARG A 14 -13.15 -3.85 3.05
C ARG A 14 -12.51 -4.29 1.74
N LEU A 15 -11.43 -5.06 1.82
CA LEU A 15 -10.72 -5.60 0.66
C LEU A 15 -11.62 -6.60 -0.10
N ALA A 16 -12.26 -7.53 0.62
CA ALA A 16 -13.16 -8.53 0.04
C ALA A 16 -14.31 -7.89 -0.73
N LEU A 17 -15.00 -6.93 -0.14
CA LEU A 17 -16.10 -6.22 -0.79
C LEU A 17 -15.63 -5.41 -2.01
N ALA A 18 -14.47 -4.76 -1.92
CA ALA A 18 -13.92 -3.98 -3.03
C ALA A 18 -13.51 -4.84 -4.22
N LEU A 19 -12.99 -6.05 -3.97
CA LEU A 19 -12.56 -6.98 -5.01
C LEU A 19 -13.77 -7.72 -5.63
N SER A 20 -14.69 -8.22 -4.81
CA SER A 20 -15.94 -8.82 -5.27
C SER A 20 -16.73 -7.83 -6.13
N GLY A 21 -16.88 -6.57 -5.71
CA GLY A 21 -17.53 -5.51 -6.49
C GLY A 21 -16.85 -5.17 -7.82
N ARG A 22 -15.61 -5.64 -8.04
CA ARG A 22 -14.88 -5.54 -9.31
C ARG A 22 -14.97 -6.81 -10.16
N GLY A 23 -15.74 -7.81 -9.73
CA GLY A 23 -15.97 -9.07 -10.44
C GLY A 23 -14.85 -10.10 -10.26
N TYR A 24 -14.06 -10.02 -9.18
CA TYR A 24 -13.11 -11.07 -8.82
C TYR A 24 -13.79 -12.14 -7.97
N ASP A 25 -13.36 -13.39 -8.11
CA ASP A 25 -13.79 -14.51 -7.27
C ASP A 25 -13.03 -14.44 -5.94
N VAL A 26 -13.72 -14.18 -4.86
CA VAL A 26 -13.11 -13.94 -3.53
C VAL A 26 -13.56 -14.97 -2.52
N ALA A 27 -12.60 -15.64 -1.89
CA ALA A 27 -12.85 -16.47 -0.71
C ALA A 27 -12.28 -15.78 0.55
N VAL A 28 -13.04 -15.81 1.64
CA VAL A 28 -12.64 -15.20 2.93
C VAL A 28 -12.65 -16.24 4.03
N VAL A 29 -11.54 -16.37 4.75
CA VAL A 29 -11.39 -17.27 5.91
C VAL A 29 -11.25 -16.45 7.17
N ASP A 30 -12.01 -16.77 8.21
CA ASP A 30 -11.81 -16.27 9.58
C ASP A 30 -12.25 -17.34 10.58
N ARG A 31 -11.62 -17.37 11.75
CA ARG A 31 -12.05 -18.28 12.84
C ARG A 31 -13.40 -17.89 13.47
N ASP A 32 -13.81 -16.65 13.28
CA ASP A 32 -15.00 -16.05 13.89
C ASP A 32 -16.10 -15.85 12.83
N GLN A 33 -17.10 -16.69 12.86
CA GLN A 33 -18.26 -16.61 11.96
C GLN A 33 -18.92 -15.23 12.01
N SER A 34 -19.00 -14.62 13.18
CA SER A 34 -19.64 -13.29 13.31
C SER A 34 -18.94 -12.20 12.51
N ARG A 35 -17.63 -12.34 12.25
CA ARG A 35 -16.89 -11.42 11.39
C ARG A 35 -17.16 -11.66 9.92
N LEU A 36 -17.36 -12.91 9.53
CA LEU A 36 -17.74 -13.26 8.16
C LEU A 36 -19.15 -12.76 7.84
N ASP A 37 -20.08 -12.88 8.78
CA ASP A 37 -21.46 -12.39 8.65
C ASP A 37 -21.54 -10.86 8.38
N LEU A 38 -20.53 -10.11 8.84
CA LEU A 38 -20.40 -8.67 8.59
C LEU A 38 -20.03 -8.30 7.14
N LEU A 39 -19.72 -9.27 6.28
CA LEU A 39 -19.60 -9.03 4.84
C LEU A 39 -20.97 -8.71 4.22
N GLY A 40 -22.03 -9.26 4.79
CA GLY A 40 -23.42 -8.97 4.40
C GLY A 40 -23.81 -9.56 3.05
N GLU A 41 -25.05 -9.29 2.63
CA GLU A 41 -25.66 -9.83 1.42
C GLU A 41 -25.03 -9.32 0.12
N ASN A 42 -24.26 -8.21 0.19
CA ASN A 42 -23.59 -7.64 -0.98
C ASN A 42 -22.24 -8.31 -1.32
N PHE A 43 -21.82 -9.29 -0.53
CA PHE A 43 -20.61 -10.06 -0.81
C PHE A 43 -20.97 -11.32 -1.61
N ASP A 44 -20.62 -11.31 -2.90
CA ASP A 44 -20.83 -12.45 -3.82
C ASP A 44 -19.56 -13.32 -3.87
N GLY A 45 -19.16 -13.86 -2.72
CA GLY A 45 -17.98 -14.69 -2.58
C GLY A 45 -18.17 -15.82 -1.59
N ILE A 46 -17.13 -16.61 -1.36
CA ILE A 46 -17.14 -17.75 -0.46
C ILE A 46 -16.64 -17.30 0.93
N THR A 47 -17.35 -17.69 1.99
CA THR A 47 -16.91 -17.51 3.37
C THR A 47 -16.69 -18.85 4.05
N VAL A 48 -15.53 -19.02 4.70
CA VAL A 48 -15.18 -20.25 5.41
C VAL A 48 -14.81 -19.91 6.86
N ALA A 49 -15.62 -20.40 7.80
CA ALA A 49 -15.31 -20.28 9.22
C ALA A 49 -14.39 -21.41 9.67
N GLY A 50 -13.24 -21.06 10.21
CA GLY A 50 -12.29 -22.05 10.72
C GLY A 50 -10.95 -21.45 11.10
N VAL A 51 -10.10 -22.27 11.72
CA VAL A 51 -8.75 -21.86 12.14
C VAL A 51 -7.86 -21.74 10.90
N PRO A 52 -7.28 -20.56 10.62
CA PRO A 52 -6.58 -20.33 9.36
C PRO A 52 -5.33 -21.20 9.11
N VAL A 53 -4.74 -21.78 10.14
CA VAL A 53 -3.59 -22.70 10.01
C VAL A 53 -4.02 -24.15 9.75
N ASP A 54 -5.31 -24.43 9.75
CA ASP A 54 -5.85 -25.75 9.40
C ASP A 54 -5.88 -25.89 7.87
N ARG A 55 -5.26 -26.94 7.35
CA ARG A 55 -5.18 -27.23 5.92
C ARG A 55 -6.56 -27.46 5.29
N ASP A 56 -7.44 -28.18 6.00
CA ASP A 56 -8.77 -28.49 5.49
C ASP A 56 -9.65 -27.25 5.36
N VAL A 57 -9.45 -26.27 6.25
CA VAL A 57 -10.08 -24.96 6.16
C VAL A 57 -9.59 -24.18 4.95
N LEU A 58 -8.28 -24.17 4.68
CA LEU A 58 -7.72 -23.49 3.50
C LEU A 58 -8.17 -24.18 2.20
N ILE A 59 -8.20 -25.51 2.17
CA ILE A 59 -8.70 -26.28 1.01
C ILE A 59 -10.18 -25.95 0.76
N SER A 60 -11.00 -25.94 1.82
CA SER A 60 -12.42 -25.59 1.71
C SER A 60 -12.66 -24.17 1.17
N ALA A 61 -11.69 -23.27 1.37
CA ALA A 61 -11.69 -21.92 0.83
C ALA A 61 -11.12 -21.86 -0.61
N GLY A 62 -10.73 -23.00 -1.20
CA GLY A 62 -10.22 -23.04 -2.57
C GLY A 62 -8.79 -22.54 -2.75
N CYS A 63 -7.94 -22.64 -1.70
CA CYS A 63 -6.56 -22.15 -1.73
C CYS A 63 -5.71 -22.75 -2.87
N GLU A 64 -6.02 -23.98 -3.30
CA GLU A 64 -5.30 -24.68 -4.37
C GLU A 64 -5.44 -23.99 -5.75
N ASN A 65 -6.47 -23.18 -5.92
CA ASN A 65 -6.73 -22.44 -7.15
C ASN A 65 -6.58 -20.92 -6.98
N ALA A 66 -6.02 -20.48 -5.87
CA ALA A 66 -5.85 -19.05 -5.61
C ALA A 66 -4.68 -18.46 -6.42
N ASP A 67 -4.99 -17.45 -7.24
CA ASP A 67 -3.98 -16.68 -7.98
C ASP A 67 -3.20 -15.75 -7.01
N VAL A 68 -3.91 -15.20 -6.04
CA VAL A 68 -3.34 -14.28 -5.03
C VAL A 68 -3.95 -14.56 -3.66
N ALA A 69 -3.13 -14.54 -2.62
CA ALA A 69 -3.58 -14.60 -1.24
C ALA A 69 -3.18 -13.36 -0.43
N CYS A 70 -4.08 -12.92 0.45
CA CYS A 70 -3.84 -11.84 1.41
C CYS A 70 -4.03 -12.38 2.83
N VAL A 71 -2.95 -12.52 3.59
CA VAL A 71 -2.98 -13.05 4.95
C VAL A 71 -2.85 -11.89 5.94
N ILE A 72 -3.98 -11.52 6.56
CA ILE A 72 -4.14 -10.27 7.30
C ILE A 72 -4.87 -10.43 8.65
N THR A 73 -4.64 -11.56 9.35
CA THR A 73 -5.15 -11.76 10.70
C THR A 73 -4.48 -10.81 11.71
N PRO A 74 -4.99 -10.64 12.93
CA PRO A 74 -4.34 -9.77 13.93
C PRO A 74 -3.08 -10.38 14.57
N GLU A 75 -2.63 -11.54 14.16
CA GLU A 75 -1.53 -12.27 14.79
C GLU A 75 -0.40 -12.56 13.78
N ASP A 76 0.75 -11.90 13.94
CA ASP A 76 1.90 -12.04 13.03
C ASP A 76 2.34 -13.50 12.84
N ASN A 77 2.39 -14.29 13.93
CA ASN A 77 2.80 -15.70 13.86
C ASN A 77 1.82 -16.53 13.01
N VAL A 78 0.51 -16.28 13.15
CA VAL A 78 -0.51 -16.93 12.32
C VAL A 78 -0.33 -16.52 10.87
N ASN A 79 -0.11 -15.23 10.61
CA ASN A 79 0.08 -14.72 9.25
C ASN A 79 1.28 -15.37 8.56
N VAL A 80 2.42 -15.45 9.26
CA VAL A 80 3.62 -16.11 8.74
C VAL A 80 3.39 -17.60 8.49
N MET A 81 2.75 -18.31 9.43
CA MET A 81 2.50 -19.74 9.32
C MET A 81 1.56 -20.05 8.14
N VAL A 82 0.46 -19.32 8.02
CA VAL A 82 -0.48 -19.48 6.89
C VAL A 82 0.21 -19.17 5.56
N THR A 83 1.02 -18.11 5.51
CA THR A 83 1.79 -17.75 4.31
C THR A 83 2.74 -18.87 3.90
N GLN A 84 3.42 -19.51 4.86
CA GLN A 84 4.30 -20.65 4.57
C GLN A 84 3.50 -21.85 4.05
N LEU A 85 2.37 -22.19 4.68
CA LEU A 85 1.49 -23.26 4.20
C LEU A 85 1.01 -23.01 2.76
N LEU A 86 0.51 -21.82 2.48
CA LEU A 86 0.04 -21.45 1.14
C LEU A 86 1.14 -21.54 0.09
N ARG A 87 2.38 -21.16 0.45
CA ARG A 87 3.51 -21.16 -0.46
C ARG A 87 4.10 -22.55 -0.68
N THR A 88 4.30 -23.33 0.41
CA THR A 88 5.01 -24.62 0.33
C THR A 88 4.10 -25.77 -0.05
N ASP A 89 2.89 -25.80 0.48
CA ASP A 89 1.99 -26.93 0.34
C ASP A 89 1.00 -26.76 -0.80
N PHE A 90 0.54 -25.50 -1.02
CA PHE A 90 -0.46 -25.18 -2.05
C PHE A 90 0.11 -24.40 -3.24
N GLN A 91 1.41 -24.05 -3.20
CA GLN A 91 2.13 -23.40 -4.32
C GLN A 91 1.51 -22.09 -4.80
N VAL A 92 0.86 -21.35 -3.91
CA VAL A 92 0.35 -20.00 -4.23
C VAL A 92 1.53 -19.06 -4.45
N GLU A 93 1.65 -18.51 -5.65
CA GLU A 93 2.83 -17.72 -6.05
C GLU A 93 2.84 -16.33 -5.43
N THR A 94 1.69 -15.67 -5.42
CA THR A 94 1.57 -14.27 -4.96
C THR A 94 0.85 -14.21 -3.62
N ILE A 95 1.59 -13.92 -2.55
CA ILE A 95 1.02 -13.84 -1.20
C ILE A 95 1.46 -12.55 -0.52
N TYR A 96 0.49 -11.73 -0.12
CA TYR A 96 0.71 -10.53 0.70
C TYR A 96 0.43 -10.83 2.16
N THR A 97 1.42 -10.61 3.02
CA THR A 97 1.37 -10.97 4.44
C THR A 97 1.42 -9.73 5.32
N ARG A 98 0.43 -9.53 6.18
CA ARG A 98 0.48 -8.46 7.17
C ARG A 98 1.40 -8.81 8.33
N ILE A 99 2.28 -7.85 8.68
CA ILE A 99 3.08 -7.87 9.89
C ILE A 99 2.75 -6.60 10.68
N LEU A 100 2.43 -6.75 11.95
CA LEU A 100 2.10 -5.61 12.83
C LEU A 100 3.33 -5.04 13.53
N ASP A 101 4.31 -5.88 13.86
CA ASP A 101 5.55 -5.46 14.49
C ASP A 101 6.60 -5.05 13.44
N PRO A 102 6.92 -3.72 13.33
CA PRO A 102 7.90 -3.25 12.35
C PRO A 102 9.29 -3.86 12.51
N SER A 103 9.69 -4.25 13.73
CA SER A 103 11.00 -4.85 13.98
C SER A 103 11.15 -6.23 13.33
N ARG A 104 10.05 -6.92 13.09
CA ARG A 104 10.02 -8.26 12.50
C ARG A 104 9.92 -8.24 10.96
N GLU A 105 9.46 -7.15 10.39
CA GLU A 105 9.23 -7.02 8.94
C GLU A 105 10.50 -7.33 8.12
N ALA A 106 11.64 -6.74 8.52
CA ALA A 106 12.92 -6.93 7.84
C ALA A 106 13.39 -8.41 7.85
N VAL A 107 13.04 -9.16 8.90
CA VAL A 107 13.37 -10.58 9.01
C VAL A 107 12.55 -11.39 8.03
N PHE A 108 11.24 -11.17 7.96
CA PHE A 108 10.35 -11.91 7.08
C PHE A 108 10.58 -11.57 5.60
N HIS A 109 10.96 -10.33 5.29
CA HIS A 109 11.37 -9.93 3.95
C HIS A 109 12.60 -10.72 3.45
N LYS A 110 13.57 -11.01 4.35
CA LYS A 110 14.72 -11.87 4.03
C LYS A 110 14.34 -13.31 3.71
N PHE A 111 13.20 -13.78 4.20
CA PHE A 111 12.63 -15.09 3.84
C PHE A 111 11.81 -15.04 2.54
N GLY A 112 11.85 -13.94 1.81
CA GLY A 112 11.16 -13.77 0.53
C GLY A 112 9.64 -13.61 0.67
N LEU A 113 9.14 -13.16 1.82
CA LEU A 113 7.73 -12.84 2.01
C LEU A 113 7.43 -11.41 1.57
N HIS A 114 6.36 -11.20 0.81
CA HIS A 114 5.85 -9.88 0.52
C HIS A 114 5.06 -9.37 1.72
N THR A 115 5.73 -8.60 2.57
CA THR A 115 5.16 -8.11 3.83
C THR A 115 4.60 -6.70 3.71
N ILE A 116 3.52 -6.44 4.44
CA ILE A 116 2.91 -5.13 4.58
C ILE A 116 2.82 -4.82 6.07
N CYS A 117 3.54 -3.79 6.53
CA CYS A 117 3.50 -3.33 7.92
C CYS A 117 2.58 -2.10 8.04
N ALA A 118 1.30 -2.35 8.38
CA ALA A 118 0.33 -1.28 8.53
C ALA A 118 0.70 -0.29 9.64
N THR A 119 1.24 -0.78 10.76
CA THR A 119 1.66 0.04 11.91
C THR A 119 2.74 1.04 11.52
N ARG A 120 3.72 0.62 10.71
CA ARG A 120 4.76 1.53 10.22
C ARG A 120 4.17 2.61 9.30
N TYR A 121 3.35 2.23 8.32
CA TYR A 121 2.71 3.19 7.42
C TYR A 121 1.86 4.22 8.16
N GLU A 122 1.11 3.78 9.17
CA GLU A 122 0.29 4.67 9.98
C GLU A 122 1.15 5.63 10.82
N ALA A 123 2.20 5.11 11.47
CA ALA A 123 3.11 5.89 12.29
C ALA A 123 3.89 6.93 11.46
N ASP A 124 4.43 6.52 10.32
CA ASP A 124 5.17 7.40 9.41
C ASP A 124 4.25 8.53 8.91
N HIS A 125 3.02 8.19 8.49
CA HIS A 125 2.06 9.20 8.05
C HIS A 125 1.66 10.19 9.17
N LEU A 126 1.44 9.69 10.40
CA LEU A 126 1.18 10.56 11.55
C LEU A 126 2.38 11.45 11.90
N LEU A 127 3.59 10.91 11.81
CA LEU A 127 4.82 11.67 12.01
C LEU A 127 4.89 12.83 11.02
N ASP A 128 4.68 12.58 9.74
CA ASP A 128 4.65 13.60 8.69
C ASP A 128 3.60 14.70 8.98
N LEU A 129 2.40 14.30 9.41
CA LEU A 129 1.34 15.25 9.77
C LEU A 129 1.66 16.09 11.00
N ILE A 130 2.35 15.53 12.00
CA ILE A 130 2.68 16.19 13.27
C ILE A 130 3.88 17.12 13.12
N THR A 131 4.92 16.66 12.44
CA THR A 131 6.17 17.42 12.32
C THR A 131 6.01 18.62 11.42
N LYS A 132 4.98 18.62 10.55
CA LYS A 132 4.76 19.67 9.55
C LYS A 132 6.06 20.03 8.81
N GLU A 133 6.97 19.06 8.69
CA GLU A 133 8.11 19.25 7.83
C GLU A 133 7.57 19.49 6.44
N ASP A 134 7.87 20.66 5.89
CA ASP A 134 7.40 21.16 4.60
C ASP A 134 7.86 20.29 3.41
N ALA A 135 8.66 19.28 3.67
CA ALA A 135 9.03 18.24 2.75
C ALA A 135 8.00 17.09 2.84
N GLN A 136 6.87 17.24 2.14
CA GLN A 136 5.98 16.10 1.94
C GLN A 136 6.66 15.12 0.98
N PHE A 137 7.35 14.14 1.57
CA PHE A 137 7.90 13.02 0.82
C PHE A 137 6.75 12.07 0.48
N SER A 138 6.32 12.07 -0.75
CA SER A 138 5.40 11.06 -1.28
C SER A 138 6.19 10.11 -2.16
N MET A 139 6.07 8.81 -1.93
CA MET A 139 6.71 7.80 -2.76
C MET A 139 5.65 6.95 -3.46
N LEU A 140 5.77 6.80 -4.76
CA LEU A 140 4.96 5.90 -5.57
C LEU A 140 5.81 4.74 -6.07
N HIS A 141 5.29 3.52 -5.94
CA HIS A 141 5.95 2.31 -6.40
C HIS A 141 5.36 1.84 -7.73
N PHE A 142 6.24 1.50 -8.68
CA PHE A 142 5.93 0.96 -10.00
C PHE A 142 6.71 -0.35 -10.20
N GLY A 143 6.18 -1.46 -9.70
CA GLY A 143 6.91 -2.72 -9.67
C GLY A 143 8.13 -2.65 -8.77
N SER A 144 9.33 -2.86 -9.34
CA SER A 144 10.62 -2.75 -8.61
C SER A 144 11.16 -1.33 -8.52
N ALA A 145 10.65 -0.40 -9.34
CA ALA A 145 11.08 0.99 -9.33
C ALA A 145 10.18 1.85 -8.44
N SER A 146 10.71 2.95 -7.92
CA SER A 146 9.92 3.93 -7.18
C SER A 146 10.23 5.35 -7.60
N VAL A 147 9.25 6.24 -7.45
CA VAL A 147 9.40 7.68 -7.66
C VAL A 147 9.10 8.39 -6.35
N SER A 148 10.06 9.15 -5.85
CA SER A 148 9.87 10.04 -4.71
C SER A 148 9.52 11.46 -5.17
N PHE A 149 8.71 12.14 -4.39
CA PHE A 149 8.34 13.54 -4.61
C PHE A 149 8.77 14.35 -3.40
N GLU A 150 9.60 15.36 -3.61
CA GLU A 150 10.05 16.29 -2.58
C GLU A 150 9.49 17.69 -2.87
N GLU A 151 8.87 18.31 -1.88
CA GLU A 151 8.41 19.68 -2.02
C GLU A 151 9.39 20.66 -1.39
N VAL A 152 9.88 21.61 -2.20
CA VAL A 152 10.84 22.63 -1.82
C VAL A 152 10.21 24.02 -1.95
N ARG A 153 10.25 24.80 -0.88
CA ARG A 153 9.80 26.20 -0.93
C ARG A 153 10.74 27.05 -1.75
N THR A 154 10.15 27.92 -2.59
CA THR A 154 10.93 28.89 -3.36
C THR A 154 11.36 30.07 -2.50
N ASP A 155 12.53 30.58 -2.76
CA ASP A 155 13.05 31.80 -2.18
C ASP A 155 13.02 33.00 -3.17
N ARG A 156 13.53 34.15 -2.76
CA ARG A 156 13.53 35.39 -3.59
C ARG A 156 14.33 35.25 -4.87
N HIS A 157 15.35 34.37 -4.91
CA HIS A 157 16.18 34.13 -6.10
C HIS A 157 15.45 33.32 -7.17
N ASP A 158 14.45 32.55 -6.76
CA ASP A 158 13.67 31.71 -7.65
C ASP A 158 12.50 32.44 -8.30
N TRP A 159 12.07 33.56 -7.73
CA TRP A 159 10.90 34.29 -8.22
C TRP A 159 11.17 34.93 -9.59
N GLY A 160 10.23 34.75 -10.49
CA GLY A 160 10.35 35.17 -11.87
C GLY A 160 10.96 34.11 -12.81
N LEU A 161 11.51 33.03 -12.24
CA LEU A 161 12.04 31.90 -13.02
C LEU A 161 10.93 30.91 -13.39
N LYS A 162 11.18 30.13 -14.44
CA LYS A 162 10.40 28.93 -14.73
C LYS A 162 10.90 27.77 -13.85
N PRO A 163 10.05 26.82 -13.45
CA PRO A 163 10.46 25.66 -12.66
C PRO A 163 11.63 24.88 -13.26
N SER A 164 11.71 24.81 -14.59
CA SER A 164 12.80 24.15 -15.32
C SER A 164 14.17 24.87 -15.24
N GLN A 165 14.19 26.09 -14.74
CA GLN A 165 15.41 26.88 -14.57
C GLN A 165 16.01 26.76 -13.16
N LEU A 166 15.27 26.10 -12.23
CA LEU A 166 15.78 25.83 -10.90
C LEU A 166 16.90 24.79 -10.94
N TYR A 167 17.86 24.97 -10.04
CA TYR A 167 18.87 23.94 -9.82
C TYR A 167 18.22 22.68 -9.20
N HIS A 168 18.52 21.54 -9.76
CA HIS A 168 18.04 20.24 -9.26
C HIS A 168 19.18 19.21 -9.34
N ARG A 169 19.06 18.16 -8.52
CA ARG A 169 20.04 17.07 -8.46
C ARG A 169 19.97 16.19 -9.73
N LYS A 170 21.00 15.39 -9.94
CA LYS A 170 20.97 14.37 -11.00
C LYS A 170 19.84 13.37 -10.71
N ASN A 171 19.04 13.03 -11.72
CA ASN A 171 17.84 12.18 -11.66
C ASN A 171 16.62 12.81 -10.96
N GLU A 172 16.65 14.12 -10.73
CA GLU A 172 15.54 14.87 -10.17
C GLU A 172 14.98 15.83 -11.23
N MET A 173 13.66 15.98 -11.29
CA MET A 173 13.03 16.93 -12.21
C MET A 173 11.89 17.68 -11.51
N PRO A 174 11.67 18.98 -11.82
CA PRO A 174 10.52 19.71 -11.32
C PRO A 174 9.24 19.12 -11.94
N PHE A 175 8.34 18.64 -11.10
CA PHE A 175 7.11 17.97 -11.49
C PHE A 175 5.87 18.88 -11.44
N ALA A 176 5.72 19.61 -10.33
CA ALA A 176 4.58 20.51 -10.12
C ALA A 176 4.98 21.74 -9.31
N VAL A 177 4.18 22.79 -9.39
CA VAL A 177 4.26 23.97 -8.54
C VAL A 177 2.99 24.05 -7.70
N ARG A 178 3.14 24.20 -6.39
CA ARG A 178 2.05 24.51 -5.48
C ARG A 178 2.05 26.00 -5.19
N ARG A 179 0.94 26.67 -5.54
CA ARG A 179 0.71 28.09 -5.25
C ARG A 179 0.35 28.31 -3.79
N LYS A 180 0.62 29.51 -3.28
CA LYS A 180 0.07 29.99 -2.02
C LYS A 180 -1.45 29.80 -2.03
N GLY A 181 -1.97 28.91 -1.18
CA GLY A 181 -3.40 28.51 -1.19
C GLY A 181 -3.65 27.08 -1.66
N GLY A 182 -2.59 26.30 -1.94
CA GLY A 182 -2.63 24.85 -2.12
C GLY A 182 -2.93 24.34 -3.53
N ARG A 183 -3.24 25.23 -4.51
CA ARG A 183 -3.51 24.81 -5.90
C ARG A 183 -2.23 24.34 -6.58
N LEU A 184 -2.31 23.15 -7.20
CA LEU A 184 -1.19 22.53 -7.93
C LEU A 184 -1.30 22.82 -9.43
N PHE A 185 -0.11 23.04 -10.04
CA PHE A 185 0.07 23.19 -11.49
C PHE A 185 1.23 22.30 -11.92
N LEU A 186 1.05 21.51 -12.98
CA LEU A 186 2.15 20.75 -13.58
C LEU A 186 3.13 21.69 -14.24
N THR A 187 4.43 21.35 -14.22
CA THR A 187 5.50 22.23 -14.75
C THR A 187 5.49 22.41 -16.26
N ASN A 188 4.72 21.59 -16.99
CA ASN A 188 4.47 21.74 -18.42
C ASN A 188 3.40 22.80 -18.76
N ALA A 189 2.77 23.43 -17.76
CA ALA A 189 1.80 24.48 -18.00
C ALA A 189 2.45 25.70 -18.68
N GLU A 190 1.81 26.22 -19.72
CA GLU A 190 2.29 27.40 -20.44
C GLU A 190 2.40 28.60 -19.48
N ASN A 191 3.54 29.33 -19.56
CA ASN A 191 3.81 30.53 -18.79
C ASN A 191 3.79 30.38 -17.25
N LEU A 192 4.10 29.19 -16.73
CA LEU A 192 4.24 28.98 -15.30
C LEU A 192 5.53 29.63 -14.80
N ILE A 193 5.38 30.75 -14.10
CA ILE A 193 6.48 31.50 -13.47
C ILE A 193 6.30 31.45 -11.96
N LEU A 194 7.41 31.25 -11.24
CA LEU A 194 7.44 31.17 -9.78
C LEU A 194 7.24 32.53 -9.15
N SER A 195 6.51 32.55 -8.05
CA SER A 195 6.13 33.76 -7.29
C SER A 195 6.29 33.54 -5.79
N GLU A 196 6.19 34.59 -5.02
CA GLU A 196 6.25 34.54 -3.56
C GLU A 196 5.20 33.60 -2.96
N GLY A 197 5.67 32.67 -2.11
CA GLY A 197 4.84 31.70 -1.44
C GLY A 197 4.53 30.44 -2.25
N ASP A 198 5.17 30.29 -3.40
CA ASP A 198 5.14 29.05 -4.17
C ASP A 198 6.11 28.03 -3.59
N SER A 199 5.82 26.75 -3.83
CA SER A 199 6.76 25.64 -3.67
C SER A 199 6.80 24.79 -4.92
N VAL A 200 7.93 24.18 -5.17
CA VAL A 200 8.15 23.29 -6.33
C VAL A 200 8.26 21.87 -5.82
N ILE A 201 7.47 20.98 -6.41
CA ILE A 201 7.54 19.55 -6.16
C ILE A 201 8.47 18.95 -7.19
N PHE A 202 9.56 18.36 -6.72
CA PHE A 202 10.51 17.62 -7.54
C PHE A 202 10.18 16.14 -7.52
N ALA A 203 10.32 15.47 -8.65
CA ALA A 203 10.20 14.02 -8.77
C ALA A 203 11.58 13.41 -8.99
N GLN A 204 11.91 12.35 -8.28
CA GLN A 204 13.17 11.61 -8.40
C GLN A 204 12.87 10.11 -8.55
N ILE A 205 13.53 9.47 -9.53
CA ILE A 205 13.48 8.01 -9.70
C ILE A 205 14.50 7.39 -8.75
N ASN A 206 14.04 6.40 -7.98
CA ASN A 206 14.87 5.58 -7.10
C ASN A 206 14.85 4.15 -7.65
N ASP A 207 15.99 3.70 -8.13
CA ASP A 207 16.26 2.35 -8.64
C ASP A 207 16.73 1.42 -7.50
#